data_c6bc6499f199a6f9e42fbbae3f799957
#
_entry.id   c6bc6499f199a6f9e42fbbae3f799957
#
_cell.length_a   1.000
_cell.length_b   1.000
_cell.length_c   1.000
_cell.angle_alpha   90.00
_cell.angle_beta   90.00
_cell.angle_gamma   90.00
#
_symmetry.space_group_name_H-M   'P 1'
#
loop_
_entity.id
_entity.type
_entity.pdbx_description
1 polymer ?
#
loop_
_entity_poly.entity_id
_entity_poly.type
_entity_poly.pdbx_seq_one_letter_code
_entity_poly.pdbx_strand_id
1 'polypeptide(L)'
;MDFGRALRAFPVFALAVVGLAAIASGSDEQVSLRASVSSTAGQADLGGVAAAVSWDGRYVAFESRATNLVANDTNGDFDIFVHDGQTGTTDRVSIATGGAEGNGDSIDPAISSNGRYVVFDSAASNLVSGDGNGAYDVFLRDVKGGTTERVSVDSTGKEGNGASRHPAVSMGGRYVAFVSDATNLVSGDSNGVADVFVRDRQTATTERVSVDSSGQQTDGASTTCAISSDGRYVAFASAGTNLVSGDSNGTFDVFVRDRTSATTERVSVSSYGTQGDAASLDPSISADGNLVAFDSAATNLVAGDTNGYYDVFVRDRAAGITARASVDSNGGQADDASRYPAIAGDGKVVVFSSLTTNLVQNDTNARYDVFTRDDTGTTARVSVDSNGAQGNDVSVLPAISSDGRFVAFESGSTNLVSSDTNAAYDVFVHGPYLTLEATPSSPQAGAKLTFTTWTGLAQAPSLLALVDVNGTQTFKPAALMTFDPNGLWEVIAYVPAGLAGNVFQFESYGYVESGTVEVSNRAIVAFQ
;
A
#
# COMPACT_ATOMS: atom_id res chain seq x y z
N MET A 1 -43.42 -14.83 44.17
CA MET A 1 -44.07 -14.62 42.86
C MET A 1 -43.13 -15.03 41.77
N ASP A 2 -43.55 -16.01 41.11
CA ASP A 2 -42.87 -16.91 40.19
C ASP A 2 -42.59 -16.20 38.83
N PHE A 3 -41.36 -16.24 38.33
CA PHE A 3 -41.03 -15.92 36.94
C PHE A 3 -40.31 -17.11 36.32
N GLY A 4 -41.13 -18.11 36.01
CA GLY A 4 -40.73 -19.20 35.15
C GLY A 4 -41.21 -19.03 33.73
N ARG A 5 -40.32 -19.43 32.77
CA ARG A 5 -40.57 -19.85 31.39
C ARG A 5 -40.78 -18.77 30.30
N ALA A 6 -39.73 -18.68 29.45
CA ALA A 6 -39.88 -19.07 28.04
C ALA A 6 -38.53 -18.98 27.31
N LEU A 7 -37.71 -20.02 27.33
CA LEU A 7 -36.71 -20.26 26.29
C LEU A 7 -37.42 -20.99 25.12
N ARG A 8 -37.55 -20.34 23.98
CA ARG A 8 -37.87 -21.04 22.72
C ARG A 8 -36.53 -21.27 21.97
N ALA A 9 -36.27 -22.54 21.71
CA ALA A 9 -35.17 -23.01 20.89
C ALA A 9 -35.32 -22.53 19.44
N PHE A 10 -34.26 -21.94 18.88
CA PHE A 10 -34.08 -21.73 17.44
C PHE A 10 -32.99 -22.70 16.94
N PRO A 11 -33.11 -23.19 15.68
CA PRO A 11 -32.24 -24.25 15.19
C PRO A 11 -30.82 -23.75 14.97
N VAL A 12 -29.87 -24.58 15.39
CA VAL A 12 -28.44 -24.42 15.17
C VAL A 12 -28.16 -24.59 13.68
N PHE A 13 -27.72 -23.53 13.01
CA PHE A 13 -27.02 -23.66 11.74
C PHE A 13 -25.57 -24.05 12.07
N ALA A 14 -25.19 -25.22 11.63
CA ALA A 14 -23.81 -25.69 11.72
C ALA A 14 -22.93 -24.86 10.78
N LEU A 15 -22.17 -23.92 11.36
CA LEU A 15 -21.05 -23.28 10.67
C LEU A 15 -19.88 -24.26 10.76
N ALA A 16 -19.34 -24.67 9.62
CA ALA A 16 -18.16 -25.50 9.57
C ALA A 16 -16.97 -24.70 10.12
N VAL A 17 -16.62 -24.98 11.38
CA VAL A 17 -15.36 -24.51 11.96
C VAL A 17 -14.27 -25.37 11.36
N VAL A 18 -13.49 -24.81 10.44
CA VAL A 18 -12.19 -25.36 10.07
C VAL A 18 -11.33 -25.22 11.32
N GLY A 19 -10.99 -26.36 11.92
CA GLY A 19 -10.22 -26.40 13.14
C GLY A 19 -8.84 -25.78 12.94
N LEU A 20 -8.59 -24.63 13.57
CA LEU A 20 -7.24 -24.12 13.78
C LEU A 20 -6.63 -24.92 14.92
N ALA A 21 -5.62 -25.72 14.61
CA ALA A 21 -4.75 -26.31 15.62
C ALA A 21 -3.96 -25.17 16.29
N ALA A 22 -4.08 -25.07 17.62
CA ALA A 22 -3.28 -24.15 18.40
C ALA A 22 -1.80 -24.54 18.31
N ILE A 23 -0.97 -23.69 17.75
CA ILE A 23 0.48 -23.78 17.84
C ILE A 23 0.92 -22.70 18.83
N ALA A 24 1.48 -23.13 19.94
CA ALA A 24 2.11 -22.25 20.91
C ALA A 24 3.55 -21.96 20.48
N SER A 25 3.85 -20.70 20.21
CA SER A 25 5.14 -20.02 20.49
C SER A 25 5.20 -18.71 19.72
N GLY A 26 5.52 -17.61 20.41
CA GLY A 26 5.62 -16.27 19.86
C GLY A 26 6.62 -16.17 18.70
N SER A 27 6.08 -16.21 17.52
CA SER A 27 6.62 -15.66 16.30
C SER A 27 5.43 -15.02 15.58
N ASP A 28 5.59 -13.79 15.08
CA ASP A 28 4.64 -13.17 14.17
C ASP A 28 4.50 -14.11 12.95
N GLU A 29 3.49 -14.98 12.95
CA GLU A 29 3.24 -15.87 11.82
C GLU A 29 2.96 -15.00 10.60
N GLN A 30 3.86 -15.04 9.64
CA GLN A 30 3.68 -14.38 8.34
C GLN A 30 2.75 -15.25 7.50
N VAL A 31 1.72 -14.64 6.93
CA VAL A 31 0.77 -15.34 6.05
C VAL A 31 0.67 -14.65 4.71
N SER A 32 0.41 -15.45 3.67
CA SER A 32 0.07 -14.94 2.35
C SER A 32 -1.43 -15.14 2.11
N LEU A 33 -2.10 -14.05 1.75
CA LEU A 33 -3.53 -14.02 1.44
C LEU A 33 -3.72 -13.44 0.04
N ARG A 34 -4.70 -13.94 -0.71
CA ARG A 34 -5.11 -13.34 -1.98
C ARG A 34 -6.08 -12.20 -1.73
N ALA A 35 -5.78 -11.01 -2.27
CA ALA A 35 -6.64 -9.83 -2.20
C ALA A 35 -7.56 -9.69 -3.43
N SER A 36 -7.19 -10.27 -4.59
CA SER A 36 -8.02 -10.29 -5.80
C SER A 36 -9.17 -11.29 -5.69
N VAL A 37 -10.08 -11.05 -4.74
CA VAL A 37 -11.24 -11.90 -4.43
C VAL A 37 -12.51 -11.05 -4.33
N SER A 38 -13.67 -11.67 -4.61
CA SER A 38 -14.98 -11.06 -4.37
C SER A 38 -15.31 -11.00 -2.88
N SER A 39 -16.32 -10.23 -2.49
CA SER A 39 -16.84 -10.17 -1.10
C SER A 39 -17.37 -11.52 -0.57
N THR A 40 -17.48 -12.54 -1.40
CA THR A 40 -17.80 -13.93 -1.01
C THR A 40 -16.57 -14.83 -1.04
N ALA A 41 -15.38 -14.27 -1.08
CA ALA A 41 -14.08 -14.93 -1.20
C ALA A 41 -13.90 -15.77 -2.48
N GLY A 42 -14.70 -15.49 -3.52
CA GLY A 42 -14.52 -16.10 -4.85
C GLY A 42 -13.30 -15.49 -5.54
N GLN A 43 -12.45 -16.32 -6.13
CA GLN A 43 -11.30 -15.92 -6.92
C GLN A 43 -11.74 -15.08 -8.13
N ALA A 44 -10.98 -14.03 -8.47
CA ALA A 44 -11.15 -13.27 -9.70
C ALA A 44 -11.02 -14.19 -10.94
N ASP A 45 -11.92 -14.08 -11.91
CA ASP A 45 -11.89 -14.93 -13.11
C ASP A 45 -10.77 -14.55 -14.09
N LEU A 46 -10.31 -13.30 -14.05
CA LEU A 46 -9.19 -12.80 -14.87
C LEU A 46 -8.03 -12.24 -14.02
N GLY A 47 -8.04 -12.53 -12.70
CA GLY A 47 -6.99 -12.13 -11.77
C GLY A 47 -7.00 -10.64 -11.39
N GLY A 48 -5.87 -10.14 -10.93
CA GLY A 48 -5.65 -8.74 -10.56
C GLY A 48 -4.15 -8.42 -10.57
N VAL A 49 -3.82 -7.15 -10.82
CA VAL A 49 -2.44 -6.65 -10.92
C VAL A 49 -2.32 -5.25 -10.31
N ALA A 50 -1.11 -4.67 -10.31
CA ALA A 50 -0.80 -3.31 -9.88
C ALA A 50 -1.38 -2.95 -8.50
N ALA A 51 -0.86 -3.56 -7.45
CA ALA A 51 -1.40 -3.41 -6.09
C ALA A 51 -0.85 -2.17 -5.37
N ALA A 52 -1.72 -1.51 -4.60
CA ALA A 52 -1.34 -0.52 -3.59
C ALA A 52 -1.98 -0.88 -2.24
N VAL A 53 -1.29 -0.61 -1.13
CA VAL A 53 -1.70 -1.05 0.21
C VAL A 53 -1.75 0.13 1.19
N SER A 54 -2.77 0.16 2.07
CA SER A 54 -2.92 1.17 3.12
C SER A 54 -1.86 1.03 4.21
N TRP A 55 -1.75 2.04 5.10
CA TRP A 55 -0.75 2.12 6.16
C TRP A 55 -0.65 0.85 7.03
N ASP A 56 -1.78 0.23 7.33
CA ASP A 56 -1.93 -0.91 8.22
C ASP A 56 -2.14 -2.25 7.51
N GLY A 57 -2.01 -2.28 6.17
CA GLY A 57 -2.24 -3.49 5.37
C GLY A 57 -3.71 -3.87 5.17
N ARG A 58 -4.65 -3.11 5.76
CA ARG A 58 -6.08 -3.46 5.74
C ARG A 58 -6.70 -3.35 4.35
N TYR A 59 -6.44 -2.22 3.68
CA TYR A 59 -7.02 -1.95 2.37
C TYR A 59 -6.00 -2.19 1.27
N VAL A 60 -6.39 -2.97 0.28
CA VAL A 60 -5.58 -3.22 -0.92
C VAL A 60 -6.36 -2.74 -2.13
N ALA A 61 -5.82 -1.72 -2.80
CA ALA A 61 -6.32 -1.29 -4.10
C ALA A 61 -5.59 -2.06 -5.19
N PHE A 62 -6.30 -2.46 -6.24
CA PHE A 62 -5.72 -3.17 -7.38
C PHE A 62 -6.56 -2.97 -8.64
N GLU A 63 -5.97 -3.20 -9.79
CA GLU A 63 -6.68 -3.19 -11.06
C GLU A 63 -7.00 -4.61 -11.53
N SER A 64 -8.15 -4.79 -12.18
CA SER A 64 -8.57 -6.08 -12.70
C SER A 64 -9.59 -5.92 -13.84
N ARG A 65 -9.58 -6.88 -14.78
CA ARG A 65 -10.64 -7.09 -15.78
C ARG A 65 -11.65 -8.16 -15.36
N ALA A 66 -11.54 -8.66 -14.14
CA ALA A 66 -12.40 -9.74 -13.66
C ALA A 66 -13.85 -9.29 -13.53
N THR A 67 -14.76 -10.04 -14.14
CA THR A 67 -16.18 -9.70 -14.19
C THR A 67 -16.97 -10.19 -12.97
N ASN A 68 -16.33 -10.94 -12.06
CA ASN A 68 -16.98 -11.62 -10.94
C ASN A 68 -16.59 -11.06 -9.55
N LEU A 69 -15.76 -10.00 -9.48
CA LEU A 69 -15.36 -9.39 -8.22
C LEU A 69 -16.53 -8.65 -7.55
N VAL A 70 -17.33 -7.94 -8.35
CA VAL A 70 -18.52 -7.23 -7.92
C VAL A 70 -19.71 -7.55 -8.84
N ALA A 71 -20.93 -7.29 -8.38
CA ALA A 71 -22.10 -7.42 -9.23
C ALA A 71 -22.16 -6.29 -10.28
N ASN A 72 -22.65 -6.59 -11.49
CA ASN A 72 -22.84 -5.64 -12.60
C ASN A 72 -21.52 -5.02 -13.10
N ASP A 73 -20.49 -5.82 -13.19
CA ASP A 73 -19.31 -5.52 -13.96
C ASP A 73 -19.57 -5.96 -15.40
N THR A 74 -19.64 -5.01 -16.33
CA THR A 74 -20.16 -5.26 -17.68
C THR A 74 -19.35 -4.64 -18.81
N ASN A 75 -18.34 -3.80 -18.50
CA ASN A 75 -17.57 -3.08 -19.50
C ASN A 75 -16.46 -3.94 -20.15
N GLY A 76 -15.91 -4.93 -19.43
CA GLY A 76 -14.79 -5.75 -19.87
C GLY A 76 -13.45 -5.00 -19.92
N ASP A 77 -13.39 -3.80 -19.35
CA ASP A 77 -12.22 -2.98 -19.22
C ASP A 77 -11.49 -3.25 -17.90
N PHE A 78 -10.31 -2.70 -17.68
CA PHE A 78 -9.71 -2.66 -16.35
C PHE A 78 -10.49 -1.71 -15.45
N ASP A 79 -10.86 -2.21 -14.28
CA ASP A 79 -11.47 -1.44 -13.20
C ASP A 79 -10.57 -1.44 -11.96
N ILE A 80 -10.71 -0.42 -11.12
CA ILE A 80 -10.02 -0.35 -9.84
C ILE A 80 -10.93 -0.87 -8.73
N PHE A 81 -10.40 -1.83 -7.97
CA PHE A 81 -11.06 -2.43 -6.82
C PHE A 81 -10.32 -2.11 -5.53
N VAL A 82 -11.04 -2.11 -4.42
CA VAL A 82 -10.46 -2.08 -3.07
C VAL A 82 -10.98 -3.28 -2.29
N HIS A 83 -10.07 -4.10 -1.83
CA HIS A 83 -10.36 -5.19 -0.90
C HIS A 83 -10.07 -4.74 0.53
N ASP A 84 -11.05 -4.85 1.43
CA ASP A 84 -10.89 -4.67 2.87
C ASP A 84 -10.58 -6.03 3.52
N GLY A 85 -9.34 -6.30 3.84
CA GLY A 85 -8.88 -7.54 4.46
C GLY A 85 -9.50 -7.81 5.84
N GLN A 86 -10.05 -6.80 6.52
CA GLN A 86 -10.71 -6.96 7.80
C GLN A 86 -12.15 -7.46 7.66
N THR A 87 -12.90 -6.93 6.70
CA THR A 87 -14.32 -7.29 6.48
C THR A 87 -14.49 -8.35 5.40
N GLY A 88 -13.46 -8.58 4.57
CA GLY A 88 -13.51 -9.44 3.41
C GLY A 88 -14.34 -8.87 2.25
N THR A 89 -14.66 -7.56 2.29
CA THR A 89 -15.44 -6.93 1.21
C THR A 89 -14.55 -6.41 0.10
N THR A 90 -15.02 -6.53 -1.14
CA THR A 90 -14.38 -5.95 -2.32
C THR A 90 -15.38 -5.02 -2.99
N ASP A 91 -14.94 -3.78 -3.22
CA ASP A 91 -15.73 -2.73 -3.86
C ASP A 91 -15.00 -2.19 -5.09
N ARG A 92 -15.73 -1.94 -6.18
CA ARG A 92 -15.21 -1.19 -7.33
C ARG A 92 -15.22 0.29 -7.01
N VAL A 93 -14.08 0.97 -7.24
CA VAL A 93 -13.90 2.39 -6.95
C VAL A 93 -13.73 3.27 -8.20
N SER A 94 -13.48 2.68 -9.37
CA SER A 94 -13.50 3.34 -10.69
C SER A 94 -14.93 3.62 -11.17
N ILE A 95 -15.70 4.35 -10.37
CA ILE A 95 -17.12 4.66 -10.62
C ILE A 95 -17.35 6.16 -10.49
N ALA A 96 -18.34 6.67 -11.24
CA ALA A 96 -18.82 8.04 -11.08
C ALA A 96 -19.43 8.27 -9.68
N THR A 97 -19.55 9.54 -9.25
CA THR A 97 -20.21 9.90 -7.97
C THR A 97 -21.63 9.32 -7.86
N GLY A 98 -22.34 9.12 -8.96
CA GLY A 98 -23.66 8.48 -9.00
C GLY A 98 -23.64 6.95 -8.99
N GLY A 99 -22.46 6.31 -8.92
CA GLY A 99 -22.29 4.85 -8.93
C GLY A 99 -22.27 4.22 -10.32
N ALA A 100 -22.26 5.01 -11.39
CA ALA A 100 -22.13 4.48 -12.75
C ALA A 100 -20.70 3.95 -12.97
N GLU A 101 -20.60 2.78 -13.59
CA GLU A 101 -19.35 2.13 -14.04
C GLU A 101 -18.60 3.02 -15.04
N GLY A 102 -17.27 3.02 -14.99
CA GLY A 102 -16.42 3.61 -16.01
C GLY A 102 -16.65 2.97 -17.38
N ASN A 103 -16.52 3.75 -18.46
CA ASN A 103 -16.67 3.26 -19.83
C ASN A 103 -15.33 3.12 -20.56
N GLY A 104 -14.25 2.94 -19.85
CA GLY A 104 -12.89 2.73 -20.36
C GLY A 104 -11.96 2.29 -19.24
N ASP A 105 -10.78 1.78 -19.61
CA ASP A 105 -9.78 1.26 -18.68
C ASP A 105 -9.46 2.25 -17.56
N SER A 106 -9.42 1.76 -16.33
CA SER A 106 -8.91 2.44 -15.13
C SER A 106 -7.76 1.62 -14.56
N ILE A 107 -6.58 2.23 -14.39
CA ILE A 107 -5.32 1.55 -14.07
C ILE A 107 -4.47 2.35 -13.07
N ASP A 108 -3.33 1.78 -12.65
CA ASP A 108 -2.31 2.40 -11.80
C ASP A 108 -2.88 2.99 -10.49
N PRO A 109 -3.51 2.18 -9.62
CA PRO A 109 -4.08 2.69 -8.37
C PRO A 109 -3.00 3.05 -7.35
N ALA A 110 -3.23 4.17 -6.62
CA ALA A 110 -2.56 4.42 -5.36
C ALA A 110 -3.59 4.75 -4.28
N ILE A 111 -3.30 4.35 -3.03
CA ILE A 111 -4.23 4.48 -1.92
C ILE A 111 -3.64 5.32 -0.78
N SER A 112 -4.44 6.19 -0.19
CA SER A 112 -4.02 6.94 1.00
C SER A 112 -3.83 6.04 2.21
N SER A 113 -2.97 6.44 3.15
CA SER A 113 -2.62 5.61 4.31
C SER A 113 -3.83 5.12 5.11
N ASN A 114 -4.92 5.88 5.17
CA ASN A 114 -6.15 5.49 5.89
C ASN A 114 -7.16 4.73 5.03
N GLY A 115 -6.81 4.32 3.80
CA GLY A 115 -7.70 3.59 2.88
C GLY A 115 -8.87 4.41 2.32
N ARG A 116 -9.00 5.71 2.67
CA ARG A 116 -10.17 6.52 2.30
C ARG A 116 -10.12 7.00 0.86
N TYR A 117 -8.95 7.42 0.38
CA TYR A 117 -8.78 8.01 -0.93
C TYR A 117 -7.99 7.07 -1.83
N VAL A 118 -8.55 6.77 -2.99
CA VAL A 118 -7.89 6.01 -4.04
C VAL A 118 -7.73 6.92 -5.24
N VAL A 119 -6.51 7.05 -5.74
CA VAL A 119 -6.21 7.75 -6.98
C VAL A 119 -5.86 6.73 -8.05
N PHE A 120 -6.24 7.02 -9.28
CA PHE A 120 -5.99 6.15 -10.43
C PHE A 120 -6.04 6.96 -11.71
N ASP A 121 -5.46 6.48 -12.78
CA ASP A 121 -5.68 7.05 -14.09
C ASP A 121 -6.70 6.25 -14.90
N SER A 122 -7.49 6.95 -15.71
CA SER A 122 -8.58 6.32 -16.45
C SER A 122 -8.81 6.98 -17.81
N ALA A 123 -9.13 6.12 -18.80
CA ALA A 123 -9.59 6.52 -20.12
C ALA A 123 -11.14 6.70 -20.17
N ALA A 124 -11.83 6.47 -19.05
CA ALA A 124 -13.28 6.56 -18.99
C ALA A 124 -13.77 8.01 -19.04
N SER A 125 -14.61 8.34 -20.00
CA SER A 125 -15.15 9.68 -20.21
C SER A 125 -16.41 10.02 -19.40
N ASN A 126 -16.88 9.10 -18.54
CA ASN A 126 -18.15 9.22 -17.80
C ASN A 126 -17.99 9.26 -16.27
N LEU A 127 -16.76 9.21 -15.74
CA LEU A 127 -16.52 9.28 -14.29
C LEU A 127 -16.88 10.65 -13.71
N VAL A 128 -16.65 11.71 -14.49
CA VAL A 128 -17.07 13.08 -14.17
C VAL A 128 -17.72 13.73 -15.39
N SER A 129 -18.47 14.80 -15.18
CA SER A 129 -19.01 15.60 -16.29
C SER A 129 -17.92 16.47 -16.93
N GLY A 130 -17.97 16.64 -18.25
CA GLY A 130 -17.06 17.53 -18.99
C GLY A 130 -15.69 16.91 -19.22
N ASP A 131 -15.60 15.60 -19.28
CA ASP A 131 -14.46 14.86 -19.79
C ASP A 131 -14.58 14.76 -21.31
N GLY A 132 -13.67 15.40 -22.00
CA GLY A 132 -13.77 15.59 -23.44
C GLY A 132 -12.45 15.54 -24.21
N ASN A 133 -11.31 15.36 -23.53
CA ASN A 133 -10.00 15.33 -24.16
C ASN A 133 -9.71 13.98 -24.87
N GLY A 134 -10.43 12.89 -24.50
CA GLY A 134 -10.25 11.55 -25.06
C GLY A 134 -8.91 10.90 -24.67
N ALA A 135 -8.29 11.35 -23.60
CA ALA A 135 -7.03 10.87 -23.06
C ALA A 135 -7.23 10.27 -21.66
N TYR A 136 -6.20 9.62 -21.12
CA TYR A 136 -6.21 9.25 -19.72
C TYR A 136 -6.15 10.49 -18.84
N ASP A 137 -7.00 10.53 -17.84
CA ASP A 137 -7.02 11.53 -16.78
C ASP A 137 -6.79 10.89 -15.42
N VAL A 138 -6.28 11.65 -14.45
CA VAL A 138 -6.12 11.19 -13.08
C VAL A 138 -7.37 11.57 -12.28
N PHE A 139 -7.93 10.56 -11.61
CA PHE A 139 -9.11 10.68 -10.76
C PHE A 139 -8.77 10.35 -9.30
N LEU A 140 -9.58 10.89 -8.41
CA LEU A 140 -9.57 10.54 -7.00
C LEU A 140 -10.98 10.12 -6.57
N ARG A 141 -11.07 8.94 -5.99
CA ARG A 141 -12.27 8.43 -5.32
C ARG A 141 -12.16 8.62 -3.82
N ASP A 142 -13.09 9.35 -3.21
CA ASP A 142 -13.34 9.30 -1.77
C ASP A 142 -14.27 8.10 -1.50
N VAL A 143 -13.69 6.98 -1.08
CA VAL A 143 -14.43 5.73 -0.84
C VAL A 143 -15.51 5.93 0.23
N LYS A 144 -15.19 6.65 1.31
CA LYS A 144 -16.12 6.91 2.40
C LYS A 144 -17.17 7.98 2.03
N GLY A 145 -16.76 9.02 1.30
CA GLY A 145 -17.65 10.10 0.86
C GLY A 145 -18.51 9.75 -0.36
N GLY A 146 -18.16 8.69 -1.08
CA GLY A 146 -18.89 8.24 -2.27
C GLY A 146 -18.75 9.18 -3.48
N THR A 147 -17.69 10.00 -3.55
CA THR A 147 -17.49 10.98 -4.63
C THR A 147 -16.25 10.69 -5.45
N THR A 148 -16.32 10.94 -6.75
CA THR A 148 -15.20 10.87 -7.70
C THR A 148 -14.97 12.25 -8.27
N GLU A 149 -13.72 12.70 -8.29
CA GLU A 149 -13.29 13.96 -8.90
C GLU A 149 -12.08 13.75 -9.80
N ARG A 150 -11.97 14.55 -10.87
CA ARG A 150 -10.78 14.61 -11.70
C ARG A 150 -9.77 15.56 -11.05
N VAL A 151 -8.53 15.11 -10.87
CA VAL A 151 -7.44 15.90 -10.26
C VAL A 151 -6.46 16.44 -11.30
N SER A 152 -6.42 15.89 -12.51
CA SER A 152 -5.63 16.35 -13.66
C SER A 152 -6.26 17.61 -14.32
N VAL A 153 -6.39 18.67 -13.54
CA VAL A 153 -6.99 19.94 -13.93
C VAL A 153 -6.08 21.12 -13.57
N ASP A 154 -6.21 22.22 -14.29
CA ASP A 154 -5.53 23.48 -13.93
C ASP A 154 -6.12 24.09 -12.63
N SER A 155 -5.52 25.18 -12.14
CA SER A 155 -5.99 25.86 -10.91
C SER A 155 -7.37 26.51 -11.04
N THR A 156 -7.97 26.57 -12.24
CA THR A 156 -9.35 27.04 -12.48
C THR A 156 -10.34 25.87 -12.58
N GLY A 157 -9.84 24.62 -12.56
CA GLY A 157 -10.64 23.39 -12.72
C GLY A 157 -10.82 22.98 -14.17
N LYS A 158 -10.09 23.56 -15.12
CA LYS A 158 -10.13 23.17 -16.53
C LYS A 158 -9.30 21.91 -16.76
N GLU A 159 -9.85 20.99 -17.54
CA GLU A 159 -9.25 19.72 -17.95
C GLU A 159 -7.90 19.91 -18.65
N GLY A 160 -6.97 18.97 -18.39
CA GLY A 160 -5.74 18.80 -19.15
C GLY A 160 -6.02 18.49 -20.62
N ASN A 161 -5.19 19.00 -21.52
CA ASN A 161 -5.32 18.75 -22.97
C ASN A 161 -4.47 17.56 -23.47
N GLY A 162 -3.85 16.81 -22.57
CA GLY A 162 -3.04 15.63 -22.83
C GLY A 162 -3.21 14.59 -21.73
N ALA A 163 -2.65 13.40 -21.93
CA ALA A 163 -2.77 12.29 -20.98
C ALA A 163 -2.10 12.62 -19.63
N SER A 164 -2.74 12.19 -18.54
CA SER A 164 -2.22 12.27 -17.18
C SER A 164 -2.24 10.88 -16.55
N ARG A 165 -1.13 10.44 -15.92
CA ARG A 165 -0.89 9.06 -15.49
C ARG A 165 -0.03 8.98 -14.22
N HIS A 166 0.14 7.74 -13.71
CA HIS A 166 1.03 7.39 -12.60
C HIS A 166 0.81 8.27 -11.36
N PRO A 167 -0.40 8.27 -10.80
CA PRO A 167 -0.71 9.10 -9.67
C PRO A 167 -0.10 8.57 -8.36
N ALA A 168 0.28 9.49 -7.48
CA ALA A 168 0.66 9.23 -6.11
C ALA A 168 -0.12 10.16 -5.18
N VAL A 169 -0.53 9.66 -3.99
CA VAL A 169 -1.38 10.41 -3.06
C VAL A 169 -0.72 10.55 -1.70
N SER A 170 -0.75 11.76 -1.12
CA SER A 170 -0.29 12.00 0.26
C SER A 170 -1.20 11.33 1.29
N MET A 171 -0.70 11.12 2.51
CA MET A 171 -1.33 10.35 3.57
C MET A 171 -2.82 10.68 3.79
N GLY A 172 -3.19 11.97 3.79
CA GLY A 172 -4.56 12.44 4.01
C GLY A 172 -5.37 12.70 2.74
N GLY A 173 -4.86 12.36 1.55
CA GLY A 173 -5.54 12.59 0.29
C GLY A 173 -5.59 14.06 -0.17
N ARG A 174 -4.87 14.98 0.50
CA ARG A 174 -4.85 16.39 0.13
C ARG A 174 -4.07 16.66 -1.14
N TYR A 175 -2.87 16.09 -1.24
CA TYR A 175 -1.98 16.29 -2.37
C TYR A 175 -1.97 15.05 -3.25
N VAL A 176 -2.09 15.26 -4.57
CA VAL A 176 -1.94 14.21 -5.57
C VAL A 176 -0.86 14.66 -6.53
N ALA A 177 0.22 13.88 -6.61
CA ALA A 177 1.25 14.03 -7.64
C ALA A 177 0.89 13.15 -8.84
N PHE A 178 1.21 13.58 -10.04
CA PHE A 178 0.96 12.82 -11.27
C PHE A 178 1.86 13.30 -12.41
N VAL A 179 2.03 12.46 -13.40
CA VAL A 179 2.74 12.78 -14.66
C VAL A 179 1.72 13.20 -15.71
N SER A 180 2.01 14.22 -16.51
CA SER A 180 1.10 14.65 -17.56
C SER A 180 1.82 15.18 -18.80
N ASP A 181 1.27 14.82 -19.99
CA ASP A 181 1.62 15.39 -21.30
C ASP A 181 0.85 16.70 -21.60
N ALA A 182 -0.04 17.13 -20.69
CA ALA A 182 -0.90 18.29 -20.89
C ALA A 182 -0.11 19.59 -20.77
N THR A 183 -0.23 20.47 -21.76
CA THR A 183 0.48 21.76 -21.84
C THR A 183 -0.31 22.93 -21.23
N ASN A 184 -1.50 22.68 -20.66
CA ASN A 184 -2.41 23.71 -20.15
C ASN A 184 -2.68 23.64 -18.64
N LEU A 185 -2.06 22.70 -17.91
CA LEU A 185 -2.25 22.58 -16.46
C LEU A 185 -1.65 23.76 -15.68
N VAL A 186 -0.55 24.31 -16.19
CA VAL A 186 0.08 25.53 -15.67
C VAL A 186 0.42 26.47 -16.83
N SER A 187 0.59 27.75 -16.54
CA SER A 187 1.08 28.72 -17.55
C SER A 187 2.55 28.48 -17.85
N GLY A 188 2.94 28.69 -19.12
CA GLY A 188 4.35 28.63 -19.55
C GLY A 188 4.90 27.19 -19.66
N ASP A 189 4.03 26.23 -19.84
CA ASP A 189 4.41 24.88 -20.23
C ASP A 189 4.65 24.86 -21.75
N SER A 190 5.90 24.65 -22.15
CA SER A 190 6.35 24.82 -23.52
C SER A 190 7.43 23.83 -23.99
N ASN A 191 7.84 22.88 -23.14
CA ASN A 191 8.87 21.91 -23.48
C ASN A 191 8.36 20.78 -24.38
N GLY A 192 7.03 20.52 -24.40
CA GLY A 192 6.40 19.52 -25.26
C GLY A 192 6.69 18.08 -24.84
N VAL A 193 7.05 17.86 -23.58
CA VAL A 193 7.30 16.55 -22.97
C VAL A 193 6.48 16.39 -21.69
N ALA A 194 6.38 15.16 -21.18
CA ALA A 194 5.69 14.89 -19.93
C ALA A 194 6.38 15.56 -18.73
N ASP A 195 5.61 16.21 -17.90
CA ASP A 195 6.02 16.90 -16.68
C ASP A 195 5.34 16.28 -15.45
N VAL A 196 5.90 16.51 -14.25
CA VAL A 196 5.28 16.12 -12.98
C VAL A 196 4.56 17.29 -12.36
N PHE A 197 3.32 17.07 -11.97
CA PHE A 197 2.44 18.05 -11.34
C PHE A 197 1.99 17.60 -9.96
N VAL A 198 1.62 18.56 -9.12
CA VAL A 198 0.93 18.32 -7.85
C VAL A 198 -0.35 19.13 -7.80
N ARG A 199 -1.46 18.44 -7.52
CA ARG A 199 -2.75 19.06 -7.19
C ARG A 199 -2.90 19.17 -5.69
N ASP A 200 -3.06 20.38 -5.15
CA ASP A 200 -3.57 20.61 -3.80
C ASP A 200 -5.10 20.71 -3.88
N ARG A 201 -5.80 19.66 -3.44
CA ARG A 201 -7.25 19.58 -3.45
C ARG A 201 -7.91 20.58 -2.50
N GLN A 202 -7.24 20.98 -1.40
CA GLN A 202 -7.78 21.92 -0.42
C GLN A 202 -7.79 23.35 -0.95
N THR A 203 -6.72 23.78 -1.63
CA THR A 203 -6.61 25.13 -2.21
C THR A 203 -7.06 25.20 -3.66
N ALA A 204 -7.36 24.05 -4.27
CA ALA A 204 -7.69 23.90 -5.67
C ALA A 204 -6.60 24.46 -6.62
N THR A 205 -5.32 24.29 -6.26
CA THR A 205 -4.18 24.73 -7.09
C THR A 205 -3.42 23.56 -7.69
N THR A 206 -2.95 23.72 -8.93
CA THR A 206 -2.05 22.79 -9.61
C THR A 206 -0.73 23.50 -9.87
N GLU A 207 0.39 22.85 -9.51
CA GLU A 207 1.73 23.35 -9.77
C GLU A 207 2.58 22.28 -10.46
N ARG A 208 3.54 22.69 -11.31
CA ARG A 208 4.56 21.81 -11.86
C ARG A 208 5.72 21.69 -10.87
N VAL A 209 6.18 20.47 -10.61
CA VAL A 209 7.29 20.17 -9.70
C VAL A 209 8.55 19.69 -10.41
N SER A 210 8.44 19.30 -11.69
CA SER A 210 9.60 19.01 -12.57
C SER A 210 10.27 20.30 -13.05
N VAL A 211 10.80 21.06 -12.08
CA VAL A 211 11.46 22.35 -12.29
C VAL A 211 12.77 22.42 -11.51
N ASP A 212 13.72 23.23 -11.98
CA ASP A 212 14.93 23.53 -11.22
C ASP A 212 14.66 24.39 -9.98
N SER A 213 15.67 24.66 -9.16
CA SER A 213 15.52 25.48 -7.96
C SER A 213 15.21 26.98 -8.23
N SER A 214 15.28 27.42 -9.51
CA SER A 214 14.85 28.76 -9.92
C SER A 214 13.43 28.78 -10.49
N GLY A 215 12.78 27.62 -10.61
CA GLY A 215 11.45 27.44 -11.18
C GLY A 215 11.43 27.28 -12.71
N GLN A 216 12.58 27.06 -13.36
CA GLN A 216 12.64 26.76 -14.78
C GLN A 216 12.19 25.31 -15.03
N GLN A 217 11.34 25.12 -16.06
CA GLN A 217 10.86 23.78 -16.44
C GLN A 217 12.00 22.90 -16.92
N THR A 218 11.85 21.58 -16.72
CA THR A 218 12.75 20.57 -17.28
C THR A 218 12.79 20.65 -18.81
N ASP A 219 13.95 20.34 -19.40
CA ASP A 219 14.14 20.22 -20.85
C ASP A 219 13.95 18.77 -21.37
N GLY A 220 13.74 17.79 -20.46
CA GLY A 220 13.51 16.39 -20.77
C GLY A 220 12.29 15.82 -20.07
N ALA A 221 11.75 14.70 -20.58
CA ALA A 221 10.56 14.06 -20.04
C ALA A 221 10.77 13.55 -18.61
N SER A 222 9.70 13.61 -17.82
CA SER A 222 9.59 12.97 -16.50
C SER A 222 8.56 11.84 -16.58
N THR A 223 8.78 10.72 -15.86
CA THR A 223 8.01 9.48 -16.11
C THR A 223 7.25 8.95 -14.91
N THR A 224 7.83 8.93 -13.73
CA THR A 224 7.26 8.34 -12.49
C THR A 224 7.41 9.32 -11.35
N CYS A 225 6.50 9.28 -10.38
CA CYS A 225 6.58 10.14 -9.21
C CYS A 225 6.08 9.45 -7.94
N ALA A 226 6.62 9.90 -6.81
CA ALA A 226 6.17 9.54 -5.47
C ALA A 226 6.11 10.80 -4.60
N ILE A 227 5.24 10.81 -3.59
CA ILE A 227 5.01 11.98 -2.74
C ILE A 227 5.09 11.62 -1.26
N SER A 228 5.74 12.46 -0.44
CA SER A 228 5.81 12.29 1.02
C SER A 228 4.42 12.42 1.68
N SER A 229 4.28 11.90 2.90
CA SER A 229 3.01 11.88 3.62
C SER A 229 2.37 13.26 3.81
N ASP A 230 3.18 14.29 4.01
CA ASP A 230 2.73 15.67 4.16
C ASP A 230 2.58 16.42 2.82
N GLY A 231 2.96 15.79 1.71
CA GLY A 231 2.96 16.36 0.37
C GLY A 231 4.06 17.39 0.11
N ARG A 232 5.05 17.53 1.00
CA ARG A 232 6.15 18.49 0.86
C ARG A 232 7.17 18.05 -0.19
N TYR A 233 7.56 16.80 -0.16
CA TYR A 233 8.59 16.25 -1.04
C TYR A 233 7.97 15.41 -2.14
N VAL A 234 8.42 15.64 -3.37
CA VAL A 234 8.06 14.83 -4.54
C VAL A 234 9.33 14.29 -5.15
N ALA A 235 9.46 12.94 -5.13
CA ALA A 235 10.51 12.26 -5.88
C ALA A 235 9.99 11.94 -7.28
N PHE A 236 10.85 12.09 -8.31
CA PHE A 236 10.48 11.80 -9.68
C PHE A 236 11.69 11.42 -10.52
N ALA A 237 11.46 10.65 -11.57
CA ALA A 237 12.47 10.33 -12.57
C ALA A 237 12.35 11.28 -13.78
N SER A 238 13.47 11.85 -14.24
CA SER A 238 13.48 12.76 -15.37
C SER A 238 14.76 12.61 -16.21
N ALA A 239 14.62 12.76 -17.52
CA ALA A 239 15.73 12.87 -18.48
C ALA A 239 16.17 14.34 -18.70
N GLY A 240 15.66 15.27 -17.89
CA GLY A 240 15.99 16.70 -18.00
C GLY A 240 17.40 17.00 -17.53
N THR A 241 18.17 17.67 -18.38
CA THR A 241 19.58 17.98 -18.12
C THR A 241 19.78 19.31 -17.37
N ASN A 242 18.71 20.08 -17.19
CA ASN A 242 18.75 21.42 -16.59
C ASN A 242 18.16 21.51 -15.16
N LEU A 243 17.67 20.42 -14.59
CA LEU A 243 17.07 20.42 -13.24
C LEU A 243 18.08 20.72 -12.15
N VAL A 244 19.34 20.28 -12.33
CA VAL A 244 20.48 20.57 -11.45
C VAL A 244 21.73 20.85 -12.30
N SER A 245 22.68 21.58 -11.74
CA SER A 245 23.97 21.80 -12.42
C SER A 245 24.79 20.51 -12.51
N GLY A 246 25.51 20.30 -13.61
CA GLY A 246 26.40 19.18 -13.80
C GLY A 246 25.71 17.85 -14.10
N ASP A 247 24.52 17.92 -14.66
CA ASP A 247 23.87 16.77 -15.28
C ASP A 247 24.48 16.52 -16.66
N SER A 248 25.08 15.35 -16.87
CA SER A 248 25.88 15.09 -18.07
C SER A 248 25.81 13.66 -18.60
N ASN A 249 25.04 12.75 -17.93
CA ASN A 249 24.95 11.35 -18.37
C ASN A 249 23.96 11.14 -19.53
N GLY A 250 23.06 12.12 -19.80
CA GLY A 250 22.12 12.09 -20.91
C GLY A 250 21.04 11.01 -20.80
N THR A 251 20.70 10.60 -19.57
CA THR A 251 19.72 9.57 -19.28
C THR A 251 18.83 9.98 -18.10
N PHE A 252 17.89 9.12 -17.70
CA PHE A 252 17.04 9.39 -16.55
C PHE A 252 17.83 9.39 -15.25
N ASP A 253 17.61 10.41 -14.45
CA ASP A 253 18.06 10.53 -13.07
C ASP A 253 16.84 10.67 -12.13
N VAL A 254 17.00 10.35 -10.85
CA VAL A 254 15.98 10.56 -9.83
C VAL A 254 16.25 11.86 -9.09
N PHE A 255 15.22 12.69 -9.00
CA PHE A 255 15.23 14.00 -8.36
C PHE A 255 14.23 14.06 -7.21
N VAL A 256 14.45 14.97 -6.26
CA VAL A 256 13.47 15.34 -5.25
C VAL A 256 13.24 16.83 -5.28
N ARG A 257 11.96 17.23 -5.39
CA ARG A 257 11.49 18.60 -5.21
C ARG A 257 11.02 18.80 -3.78
N ASP A 258 11.63 19.73 -3.03
CA ASP A 258 11.05 20.28 -1.81
C ASP A 258 10.16 21.47 -2.22
N ARG A 259 8.85 21.28 -2.15
CA ARG A 259 7.84 22.28 -2.52
C ARG A 259 7.83 23.49 -1.57
N THR A 260 8.26 23.30 -0.31
CA THR A 260 8.30 24.38 0.69
C THR A 260 9.51 25.29 0.50
N SER A 261 10.70 24.74 0.31
CA SER A 261 11.92 25.52 0.08
C SER A 261 12.11 25.90 -1.40
N ALA A 262 11.29 25.37 -2.29
CA ALA A 262 11.39 25.50 -3.74
C ALA A 262 12.76 25.06 -4.29
N THR A 263 13.34 23.98 -3.74
CA THR A 263 14.63 23.41 -4.19
C THR A 263 14.44 22.07 -4.87
N THR A 264 15.25 21.81 -5.91
CA THR A 264 15.32 20.51 -6.58
C THR A 264 16.74 19.98 -6.43
N GLU A 265 16.87 18.73 -6.02
CA GLU A 265 18.15 18.02 -5.90
C GLU A 265 18.10 16.68 -6.63
N ARG A 266 19.24 16.24 -7.18
CA ARG A 266 19.40 14.87 -7.68
C ARG A 266 19.77 13.94 -6.56
N VAL A 267 19.07 12.80 -6.44
CA VAL A 267 19.29 11.77 -5.40
C VAL A 267 19.95 10.51 -5.95
N SER A 268 19.93 10.32 -7.29
CA SER A 268 20.68 9.26 -7.99
C SER A 268 22.18 9.59 -8.07
N VAL A 269 22.79 9.73 -6.89
CA VAL A 269 24.21 10.07 -6.72
C VAL A 269 24.89 9.14 -5.71
N SER A 270 26.20 8.97 -5.84
CA SER A 270 26.99 8.26 -4.84
C SER A 270 27.02 9.03 -3.51
N SER A 271 27.50 8.41 -2.42
CA SER A 271 27.72 9.09 -1.13
C SER A 271 28.71 10.25 -1.20
N TYR A 272 29.47 10.37 -2.30
CA TYR A 272 30.38 11.49 -2.56
C TYR A 272 29.76 12.56 -3.46
N GLY A 273 28.47 12.42 -3.83
CA GLY A 273 27.75 13.34 -4.70
C GLY A 273 28.04 13.14 -6.20
N THR A 274 28.70 12.06 -6.59
CA THR A 274 28.97 11.74 -7.99
C THR A 274 27.69 11.24 -8.64
N GLN A 275 27.32 11.80 -9.82
CA GLN A 275 26.19 11.37 -10.65
C GLN A 275 26.32 9.90 -11.04
N GLY A 276 25.19 9.17 -11.08
CA GLY A 276 25.10 7.86 -11.70
C GLY A 276 25.54 7.88 -13.17
N ASP A 277 26.29 6.87 -13.60
CA ASP A 277 26.79 6.75 -14.98
C ASP A 277 25.77 6.11 -15.94
N ALA A 278 24.60 5.69 -15.44
CA ALA A 278 23.49 5.13 -16.21
C ALA A 278 22.13 5.50 -15.59
N ALA A 279 21.03 5.05 -16.21
CA ALA A 279 19.66 5.40 -15.84
C ALA A 279 19.30 4.99 -14.41
N SER A 280 18.55 5.88 -13.73
CA SER A 280 17.91 5.65 -12.44
C SER A 280 16.41 5.97 -12.57
N LEU A 281 15.55 5.07 -12.09
CA LEU A 281 14.11 5.07 -12.34
C LEU A 281 13.33 4.70 -11.06
N ASP A 282 12.02 4.67 -11.17
CA ASP A 282 11.04 4.12 -10.24
C ASP A 282 11.25 4.55 -8.77
N PRO A 283 11.26 5.88 -8.49
CA PRO A 283 11.46 6.38 -7.14
C PRO A 283 10.30 6.07 -6.20
N SER A 284 10.64 5.69 -4.96
CA SER A 284 9.73 5.62 -3.82
C SER A 284 10.31 6.43 -2.67
N ILE A 285 9.47 7.12 -1.88
CA ILE A 285 9.92 8.08 -0.87
C ILE A 285 9.29 7.78 0.49
N SER A 286 10.09 7.89 1.58
CA SER A 286 9.59 7.75 2.96
C SER A 286 8.60 8.84 3.35
N ALA A 287 7.83 8.61 4.40
CA ALA A 287 6.77 9.52 4.85
C ALA A 287 7.29 10.94 5.16
N ASP A 288 8.49 11.05 5.70
CA ASP A 288 9.17 12.32 6.03
C ASP A 288 9.95 12.91 4.85
N GLY A 289 10.03 12.19 3.71
CA GLY A 289 10.78 12.59 2.53
C GLY A 289 12.29 12.47 2.64
N ASN A 290 12.83 11.86 3.71
CA ASN A 290 14.28 11.77 3.90
C ASN A 290 14.92 10.63 3.11
N LEU A 291 14.28 9.48 3.05
CA LEU A 291 14.80 8.31 2.35
C LEU A 291 14.10 8.15 0.99
N VAL A 292 14.90 7.93 -0.06
CA VAL A 292 14.41 7.66 -1.41
C VAL A 292 14.99 6.35 -1.90
N ALA A 293 14.14 5.38 -2.16
CA ALA A 293 14.49 4.16 -2.86
C ALA A 293 14.30 4.35 -4.36
N PHE A 294 15.17 3.78 -5.17
CA PHE A 294 15.09 3.82 -6.63
C PHE A 294 15.88 2.64 -7.23
N ASP A 295 15.55 2.25 -8.43
CA ASP A 295 16.39 1.32 -9.18
C ASP A 295 17.34 2.05 -10.13
N SER A 296 18.51 1.47 -10.37
CA SER A 296 19.52 2.07 -11.23
C SER A 296 20.41 1.02 -11.90
N ALA A 297 20.75 1.28 -13.17
CA ALA A 297 21.79 0.55 -13.90
C ALA A 297 23.19 1.16 -13.72
N ALA A 298 23.32 2.20 -12.90
CA ALA A 298 24.60 2.91 -12.70
C ALA A 298 25.55 2.08 -11.85
N THR A 299 26.79 1.91 -12.32
CA THR A 299 27.82 1.08 -11.68
C THR A 299 28.67 1.83 -10.66
N ASN A 300 28.47 3.15 -10.52
CA ASN A 300 29.32 4.05 -9.71
C ASN A 300 28.62 4.64 -8.48
N LEU A 301 27.36 4.26 -8.18
CA LEU A 301 26.64 4.75 -7.00
C LEU A 301 27.23 4.22 -5.70
N VAL A 302 27.68 2.97 -5.70
CA VAL A 302 28.38 2.33 -4.58
C VAL A 302 29.63 1.61 -5.08
N ALA A 303 30.60 1.38 -4.19
CA ALA A 303 31.77 0.60 -4.52
C ALA A 303 31.41 -0.89 -4.70
N GLY A 304 32.07 -1.56 -5.65
CA GLY A 304 31.89 -2.99 -5.88
C GLY A 304 30.61 -3.38 -6.58
N ASP A 305 30.02 -2.48 -7.33
CA ASP A 305 28.97 -2.78 -8.28
C ASP A 305 29.59 -3.35 -9.56
N THR A 306 29.36 -4.63 -9.84
CA THR A 306 30.06 -5.36 -10.89
C THR A 306 29.16 -6.29 -11.72
N ASN A 307 27.85 -6.40 -11.39
CA ASN A 307 26.96 -7.32 -12.08
C ASN A 307 26.45 -6.78 -13.44
N GLY A 308 26.43 -5.45 -13.63
CA GLY A 308 25.99 -4.82 -14.87
C GLY A 308 24.47 -4.84 -15.08
N TYR A 309 23.70 -5.13 -14.03
CA TYR A 309 22.25 -5.13 -14.01
C TYR A 309 21.71 -3.91 -13.27
N TYR A 310 20.38 -3.74 -13.32
CA TYR A 310 19.70 -2.83 -12.41
C TYR A 310 19.78 -3.35 -10.98
N ASP A 311 20.19 -2.48 -10.06
CA ASP A 311 20.18 -2.71 -8.63
C ASP A 311 19.23 -1.72 -7.94
N VAL A 312 18.74 -2.05 -6.75
CA VAL A 312 17.94 -1.16 -5.91
C VAL A 312 18.83 -0.45 -4.91
N PHE A 313 18.69 0.87 -4.87
CA PHE A 313 19.44 1.77 -3.99
C PHE A 313 18.51 2.54 -3.07
N VAL A 314 19.03 2.96 -1.92
CA VAL A 314 18.41 3.91 -1.00
C VAL A 314 19.34 5.08 -0.78
N ARG A 315 18.83 6.29 -1.02
CA ARG A 315 19.48 7.55 -0.68
C ARG A 315 18.93 8.09 0.63
N ASP A 316 19.77 8.20 1.65
CA ASP A 316 19.52 9.04 2.83
C ASP A 316 19.96 10.47 2.49
N ARG A 317 18.97 11.36 2.31
CA ARG A 317 19.18 12.75 1.91
C ARG A 317 19.84 13.56 3.03
N ALA A 318 19.44 13.32 4.28
CA ALA A 318 20.00 14.03 5.44
C ALA A 318 21.43 13.61 5.75
N ALA A 319 21.73 12.32 5.70
CA ALA A 319 23.09 11.81 5.91
C ALA A 319 24.00 11.97 4.67
N GLY A 320 23.42 12.15 3.48
CA GLY A 320 24.14 12.18 2.22
C GLY A 320 24.71 10.82 1.81
N ILE A 321 24.11 9.71 2.24
CA ILE A 321 24.59 8.35 2.01
C ILE A 321 23.71 7.65 0.97
N THR A 322 24.33 6.95 0.02
CA THR A 322 23.67 6.03 -0.89
C THR A 322 24.13 4.61 -0.59
N ALA A 323 23.19 3.70 -0.37
CA ALA A 323 23.44 2.29 -0.10
C ALA A 323 22.66 1.42 -1.08
N ARG A 324 23.22 0.26 -1.46
CA ARG A 324 22.51 -0.75 -2.24
C ARG A 324 21.64 -1.60 -1.31
N ALA A 325 20.34 -1.73 -1.64
CA ALA A 325 19.39 -2.55 -0.92
C ALA A 325 19.28 -3.98 -1.49
N SER A 326 19.56 -4.16 -2.80
CA SER A 326 19.56 -5.47 -3.48
C SER A 326 20.82 -6.28 -3.15
N VAL A 327 20.93 -6.67 -1.87
CA VAL A 327 22.05 -7.48 -1.34
C VAL A 327 21.50 -8.57 -0.42
N ASP A 328 22.24 -9.66 -0.27
CA ASP A 328 21.92 -10.70 0.72
C ASP A 328 22.13 -10.19 2.16
N SER A 329 21.73 -10.96 3.17
CA SER A 329 21.88 -10.59 4.59
C SER A 329 23.34 -10.43 5.04
N ASN A 330 24.33 -10.85 4.24
CA ASN A 330 25.75 -10.67 4.48
C ASN A 330 26.34 -9.49 3.68
N GLY A 331 25.53 -8.79 2.89
CA GLY A 331 25.94 -7.68 2.03
C GLY A 331 26.47 -8.11 0.65
N GLY A 332 26.31 -9.38 0.27
CA GLY A 332 26.66 -9.88 -1.07
C GLY A 332 25.72 -9.33 -2.14
N GLN A 333 26.29 -8.85 -3.26
CA GLN A 333 25.56 -8.29 -4.39
C GLN A 333 24.64 -9.33 -5.03
N ALA A 334 23.45 -8.89 -5.46
CA ALA A 334 22.55 -9.64 -6.32
C ALA A 334 23.25 -10.08 -7.63
N ASP A 335 22.99 -11.30 -8.10
CA ASP A 335 23.61 -11.85 -9.32
C ASP A 335 22.82 -11.54 -10.60
N ASP A 336 21.64 -10.91 -10.49
CA ASP A 336 20.79 -10.48 -11.62
C ASP A 336 20.02 -9.21 -11.24
N ALA A 337 19.11 -8.76 -12.10
CA ALA A 337 18.37 -7.51 -11.97
C ALA A 337 17.42 -7.46 -10.76
N SER A 338 17.44 -6.32 -10.08
CA SER A 338 16.50 -5.96 -9.01
C SER A 338 15.83 -4.61 -9.35
N ARG A 339 14.49 -4.54 -9.30
CA ARG A 339 13.71 -3.41 -9.79
C ARG A 339 12.44 -3.14 -8.96
N TYR A 340 11.76 -2.05 -9.29
CA TYR A 340 10.46 -1.66 -8.73
C TYR A 340 10.48 -1.57 -7.20
N PRO A 341 11.35 -0.73 -6.61
CA PRO A 341 11.41 -0.59 -5.18
C PRO A 341 10.22 0.16 -4.60
N ALA A 342 9.76 -0.25 -3.42
CA ALA A 342 8.91 0.56 -2.58
C ALA A 342 9.52 0.62 -1.16
N ILE A 343 9.48 1.80 -0.53
CA ILE A 343 10.01 2.02 0.81
C ILE A 343 8.89 2.26 1.80
N ALA A 344 8.95 1.63 2.97
CA ALA A 344 8.01 1.87 4.06
C ALA A 344 8.02 3.34 4.50
N GLY A 345 6.89 3.82 5.02
CA GLY A 345 6.78 5.21 5.45
C GLY A 345 7.78 5.60 6.54
N ASP A 346 8.12 4.67 7.43
CA ASP A 346 9.14 4.87 8.47
C ASP A 346 10.59 4.68 7.97
N GLY A 347 10.76 4.29 6.71
CA GLY A 347 12.04 4.11 6.05
C GLY A 347 12.83 2.86 6.45
N LYS A 348 12.26 1.98 7.28
CA LYS A 348 13.01 0.83 7.82
C LYS A 348 13.03 -0.39 6.93
N VAL A 349 12.09 -0.49 6.00
CA VAL A 349 11.98 -1.64 5.09
C VAL A 349 11.87 -1.14 3.66
N VAL A 350 12.66 -1.74 2.77
CA VAL A 350 12.54 -1.59 1.31
C VAL A 350 12.12 -2.93 0.75
N VAL A 351 11.09 -2.92 -0.07
CA VAL A 351 10.64 -4.09 -0.84
C VAL A 351 10.99 -3.88 -2.31
N PHE A 352 11.33 -4.95 -3.02
CA PHE A 352 11.68 -4.90 -4.44
C PHE A 352 11.47 -6.26 -5.12
N SER A 353 11.37 -6.25 -6.43
CA SER A 353 11.35 -7.46 -7.27
C SER A 353 12.75 -7.79 -7.74
N SER A 354 13.14 -9.06 -7.73
CA SER A 354 14.45 -9.49 -8.22
C SER A 354 14.41 -10.85 -8.92
N LEU A 355 15.21 -10.99 -10.01
CA LEU A 355 15.44 -12.23 -10.74
C LEU A 355 16.62 -13.03 -10.18
N THR A 356 17.25 -12.52 -9.16
CA THR A 356 18.48 -13.08 -8.57
C THR A 356 18.24 -14.40 -7.86
N THR A 357 19.27 -15.26 -7.85
CA THR A 357 19.20 -16.57 -7.19
C THR A 357 19.98 -16.62 -5.87
N ASN A 358 20.67 -15.53 -5.49
CA ASN A 358 21.63 -15.53 -4.38
C ASN A 358 21.25 -14.62 -3.20
N LEU A 359 20.12 -13.90 -3.25
CA LEU A 359 19.69 -13.03 -2.14
C LEU A 359 19.27 -13.81 -0.89
N VAL A 360 18.67 -14.98 -1.08
CA VAL A 360 18.29 -15.91 -0.01
C VAL A 360 18.68 -17.34 -0.40
N GLN A 361 18.72 -18.24 0.61
CA GLN A 361 18.97 -19.64 0.34
C GLN A 361 17.73 -20.29 -0.34
N ASN A 362 17.98 -21.32 -1.16
CA ASN A 362 16.94 -22.11 -1.83
C ASN A 362 16.04 -21.29 -2.77
N ASP A 363 16.60 -20.33 -3.46
CA ASP A 363 15.97 -19.73 -4.61
C ASP A 363 16.23 -20.62 -5.84
N THR A 364 15.17 -21.23 -6.37
CA THR A 364 15.29 -22.33 -7.35
C THR A 364 14.38 -22.19 -8.56
N ASN A 365 13.47 -21.20 -8.59
CA ASN A 365 12.47 -21.08 -9.66
C ASN A 365 12.99 -20.34 -10.90
N ALA A 366 14.10 -19.58 -10.79
CA ALA A 366 14.65 -18.71 -11.84
C ALA A 366 13.59 -17.74 -12.39
N ARG A 367 12.78 -17.16 -11.52
CA ARG A 367 11.74 -16.17 -11.78
C ARG A 367 11.98 -14.93 -10.93
N TYR A 368 11.30 -13.85 -11.29
CA TYR A 368 11.23 -12.72 -10.37
C TYR A 368 10.50 -13.13 -9.10
N ASP A 369 11.13 -12.87 -7.97
CA ASP A 369 10.57 -12.98 -6.63
C ASP A 369 10.53 -11.61 -5.96
N VAL A 370 9.69 -11.45 -4.94
CA VAL A 370 9.62 -10.24 -4.14
C VAL A 370 10.41 -10.42 -2.85
N PHE A 371 11.28 -9.45 -2.56
CA PHE A 371 12.17 -9.45 -1.40
C PHE A 371 11.96 -8.18 -0.57
N THR A 372 12.18 -8.31 0.74
CA THR A 372 12.35 -7.17 1.66
C THR A 372 13.79 -7.07 2.11
N ARG A 373 14.25 -5.84 2.33
CA ARG A 373 15.49 -5.51 3.02
C ARG A 373 15.17 -4.57 4.16
N ASP A 374 15.47 -4.97 5.41
CA ASP A 374 15.22 -4.14 6.58
C ASP A 374 16.47 -3.33 7.02
N ASP A 375 16.27 -2.39 7.95
CA ASP A 375 17.32 -1.52 8.52
C ASP A 375 18.32 -2.29 9.40
N THR A 376 18.00 -3.53 9.80
CA THR A 376 18.95 -4.42 10.51
C THR A 376 19.90 -5.13 9.56
N GLY A 377 19.64 -5.04 8.25
CA GLY A 377 20.42 -5.69 7.22
C GLY A 377 19.94 -7.12 6.90
N THR A 378 18.70 -7.47 7.23
CA THR A 378 18.11 -8.76 6.86
C THR A 378 17.43 -8.65 5.49
N THR A 379 17.74 -9.59 4.59
CA THR A 379 17.02 -9.78 3.33
C THR A 379 16.18 -11.05 3.42
N ALA A 380 14.89 -10.94 3.11
CA ALA A 380 13.95 -12.05 3.14
C ALA A 380 13.09 -12.06 1.87
N ARG A 381 12.73 -13.26 1.38
CA ARG A 381 11.74 -13.41 0.32
C ARG A 381 10.34 -13.40 0.91
N VAL A 382 9.42 -12.61 0.34
CA VAL A 382 8.02 -12.49 0.76
C VAL A 382 7.04 -13.11 -0.24
N SER A 383 7.48 -13.44 -1.45
CA SER A 383 6.71 -14.23 -2.43
C SER A 383 6.71 -15.72 -2.07
N VAL A 384 6.16 -16.03 -0.90
CA VAL A 384 6.08 -17.38 -0.31
C VAL A 384 4.66 -17.68 0.15
N ASP A 385 4.33 -18.97 0.27
CA ASP A 385 3.09 -19.37 0.94
C ASP A 385 3.19 -19.16 2.47
N SER A 386 2.08 -19.37 3.19
CA SER A 386 2.05 -19.23 4.65
C SER A 386 2.93 -20.25 5.41
N ASN A 387 3.55 -21.22 4.73
CA ASN A 387 4.52 -22.15 5.29
C ASN A 387 5.96 -21.80 4.90
N GLY A 388 6.17 -20.69 4.17
CA GLY A 388 7.45 -20.24 3.69
C GLY A 388 7.93 -20.92 2.40
N ALA A 389 7.08 -21.67 1.70
CA ALA A 389 7.45 -22.28 0.42
C ALA A 389 7.43 -21.22 -0.70
N GLN A 390 8.47 -21.22 -1.54
CA GLN A 390 8.66 -20.31 -2.67
C GLN A 390 7.50 -20.40 -3.68
N GLY A 391 7.09 -19.24 -4.21
CA GLY A 391 6.21 -19.15 -5.37
C GLY A 391 6.76 -19.91 -6.58
N ASN A 392 5.89 -20.54 -7.34
CA ASN A 392 6.30 -21.35 -8.50
C ASN A 392 6.34 -20.57 -9.82
N ASP A 393 6.00 -19.28 -9.83
CA ASP A 393 6.06 -18.40 -10.99
C ASP A 393 6.43 -16.96 -10.57
N VAL A 394 6.42 -16.03 -11.53
CA VAL A 394 6.79 -14.61 -11.38
C VAL A 394 5.98 -13.93 -10.27
N SER A 395 6.67 -13.17 -9.41
CA SER A 395 6.09 -12.24 -8.45
C SER A 395 6.78 -10.89 -8.57
N VAL A 396 6.02 -9.80 -8.81
CA VAL A 396 6.57 -8.47 -9.15
C VAL A 396 5.70 -7.33 -8.62
N LEU A 397 6.15 -6.09 -8.88
CA LEU A 397 5.46 -4.83 -8.58
C LEU A 397 4.97 -4.74 -7.13
N PRO A 398 5.88 -4.85 -6.16
CA PRO A 398 5.49 -4.82 -4.77
C PRO A 398 5.13 -3.42 -4.30
N ALA A 399 4.15 -3.34 -3.41
CA ALA A 399 3.84 -2.19 -2.59
C ALA A 399 3.99 -2.57 -1.11
N ILE A 400 4.40 -1.63 -0.27
CA ILE A 400 4.59 -1.87 1.16
C ILE A 400 3.74 -0.91 1.99
N SER A 401 3.15 -1.41 3.08
CA SER A 401 2.44 -0.57 4.04
C SER A 401 3.39 0.44 4.70
N SER A 402 2.87 1.60 5.12
CA SER A 402 3.72 2.64 5.72
C SER A 402 4.39 2.19 7.02
N ASP A 403 3.83 1.20 7.73
CA ASP A 403 4.44 0.60 8.93
C ASP A 403 5.44 -0.53 8.60
N GLY A 404 5.66 -0.82 7.30
CA GLY A 404 6.62 -1.81 6.83
C GLY A 404 6.24 -3.28 7.03
N ARG A 405 5.01 -3.57 7.50
CA ARG A 405 4.61 -4.92 7.94
C ARG A 405 3.93 -5.74 6.85
N PHE A 406 3.24 -5.09 5.93
CA PHE A 406 2.47 -5.76 4.88
C PHE A 406 3.04 -5.41 3.51
N VAL A 407 3.22 -6.44 2.71
CA VAL A 407 3.67 -6.32 1.32
C VAL A 407 2.57 -6.85 0.42
N ALA A 408 2.03 -6.00 -0.45
CA ALA A 408 1.16 -6.42 -1.53
C ALA A 408 2.00 -6.59 -2.80
N PHE A 409 1.69 -7.60 -3.61
CA PHE A 409 2.40 -7.85 -4.87
C PHE A 409 1.52 -8.65 -5.83
N GLU A 410 1.81 -8.57 -7.11
CA GLU A 410 1.19 -9.43 -8.10
C GLU A 410 2.02 -10.69 -8.34
N SER A 411 1.35 -11.81 -8.58
CA SER A 411 2.02 -13.08 -8.87
C SER A 411 1.20 -14.00 -9.77
N GLY A 412 1.89 -14.66 -10.70
CA GLY A 412 1.38 -15.79 -11.47
C GLY A 412 1.50 -17.14 -10.76
N SER A 413 2.01 -17.15 -9.51
CA SER A 413 2.23 -18.38 -8.76
C SER A 413 0.94 -19.01 -8.28
N THR A 414 0.75 -20.28 -8.58
CA THR A 414 -0.46 -21.05 -8.22
C THR A 414 -0.38 -21.75 -6.87
N ASN A 415 0.74 -21.60 -6.15
CA ASN A 415 1.00 -22.29 -4.88
C ASN A 415 1.09 -21.36 -3.65
N LEU A 416 0.94 -20.04 -3.81
CA LEU A 416 1.00 -19.09 -2.67
C LEU A 416 -0.19 -19.26 -1.73
N VAL A 417 -1.36 -19.61 -2.29
CA VAL A 417 -2.57 -19.96 -1.52
C VAL A 417 -3.17 -21.25 -2.07
N SER A 418 -3.96 -21.94 -1.24
CA SER A 418 -4.71 -23.12 -1.72
C SER A 418 -5.82 -22.67 -2.69
N SER A 419 -6.11 -23.48 -3.69
CA SER A 419 -7.21 -23.27 -4.64
C SER A 419 -7.03 -22.07 -5.58
N ASP A 420 -5.81 -21.83 -6.02
CA ASP A 420 -5.55 -20.95 -7.15
C ASP A 420 -5.72 -21.74 -8.45
N THR A 421 -6.71 -21.35 -9.26
CA THR A 421 -7.17 -22.14 -10.41
C THR A 421 -7.42 -21.35 -11.69
N ASN A 422 -7.30 -20.00 -11.66
CA ASN A 422 -7.60 -19.15 -12.81
C ASN A 422 -6.44 -19.07 -13.83
N ALA A 423 -5.24 -19.50 -13.46
CA ALA A 423 -4.02 -19.38 -14.26
C ALA A 423 -3.73 -17.93 -14.73
N ALA A 424 -4.13 -16.94 -13.93
CA ALA A 424 -3.89 -15.52 -14.14
C ALA A 424 -2.97 -14.97 -13.05
N TYR A 425 -2.50 -13.74 -13.23
CA TYR A 425 -1.86 -13.02 -12.13
C TYR A 425 -2.90 -12.63 -11.10
N ASP A 426 -2.62 -12.90 -9.85
CA ASP A 426 -3.45 -12.49 -8.71
C ASP A 426 -2.68 -11.52 -7.81
N VAL A 427 -3.38 -10.71 -7.06
CA VAL A 427 -2.80 -9.84 -6.03
C VAL A 427 -2.78 -10.57 -4.70
N PHE A 428 -1.60 -10.63 -4.09
CA PHE A 428 -1.37 -11.23 -2.80
C PHE A 428 -0.92 -10.18 -1.78
N VAL A 429 -1.22 -10.43 -0.52
CA VAL A 429 -0.67 -9.68 0.61
C VAL A 429 0.05 -10.66 1.51
N HIS A 430 1.31 -10.36 1.79
CA HIS A 430 2.14 -11.08 2.76
C HIS A 430 2.38 -10.20 3.97
N GLY A 431 2.14 -10.72 5.16
CA GLY A 431 2.35 -9.95 6.40
C GLY A 431 1.89 -10.71 7.63
N PRO A 432 2.07 -10.12 8.82
CA PRO A 432 1.64 -10.76 10.07
C PRO A 432 0.13 -10.87 10.10
N TYR A 433 -0.36 -12.05 10.43
CA TYR A 433 -1.79 -12.21 10.72
C TYR A 433 -2.10 -11.47 12.04
N LEU A 434 -3.08 -10.58 12.01
CA LEU A 434 -3.61 -9.98 13.23
C LEU A 434 -4.48 -11.01 13.95
N THR A 435 -3.86 -11.94 14.67
CA THR A 435 -4.59 -12.83 15.57
C THR A 435 -4.77 -12.16 16.92
N LEU A 436 -6.01 -12.03 17.35
CA LEU A 436 -6.30 -11.83 18.75
C LEU A 436 -6.20 -13.21 19.44
N GLU A 437 -5.06 -13.48 20.06
CA GLU A 437 -4.94 -14.68 20.91
C GLU A 437 -5.64 -14.44 22.23
N ALA A 438 -6.69 -15.22 22.49
CA ALA A 438 -7.26 -15.32 23.82
C ALA A 438 -6.61 -16.49 24.57
N THR A 439 -5.87 -16.18 25.63
CA THR A 439 -5.30 -17.23 26.48
C THR A 439 -6.02 -17.27 27.84
N PRO A 440 -6.62 -18.36 28.20
CA PRO A 440 -6.66 -19.68 27.57
C PRO A 440 -7.66 -19.75 26.40
N SER A 441 -7.38 -20.63 25.43
CA SER A 441 -8.21 -20.86 24.25
C SER A 441 -9.62 -21.37 24.53
N SER A 442 -9.84 -21.90 25.72
CA SER A 442 -11.15 -22.38 26.25
C SER A 442 -11.28 -21.97 27.71
N PRO A 443 -11.65 -20.70 28.00
CA PRO A 443 -11.70 -20.23 29.39
C PRO A 443 -12.87 -20.83 30.16
N GLN A 444 -12.57 -21.33 31.36
CA GLN A 444 -13.59 -21.72 32.33
C GLN A 444 -14.13 -20.48 33.05
N ALA A 445 -15.33 -20.60 33.64
CA ALA A 445 -15.91 -19.51 34.43
C ALA A 445 -14.94 -19.06 35.53
N GLY A 446 -14.68 -17.76 35.61
CA GLY A 446 -13.71 -17.19 36.56
C GLY A 446 -12.26 -17.16 36.06
N ALA A 447 -11.96 -17.67 34.85
CA ALA A 447 -10.64 -17.58 34.26
C ALA A 447 -10.31 -16.15 33.86
N LYS A 448 -9.02 -15.79 33.96
CA LYS A 448 -8.47 -14.54 33.49
C LYS A 448 -8.22 -14.67 31.98
N LEU A 449 -8.79 -13.78 31.17
CA LEU A 449 -8.49 -13.66 29.74
C LEU A 449 -7.49 -12.52 29.53
N THR A 450 -6.46 -12.82 28.77
CA THR A 450 -5.48 -11.83 28.35
C THR A 450 -5.64 -11.65 26.84
N PHE A 451 -5.85 -10.43 26.40
CA PHE A 451 -5.88 -10.05 24.98
C PHE A 451 -4.67 -9.19 24.72
N THR A 452 -3.82 -9.64 23.81
CA THR A 452 -2.66 -8.87 23.37
C THR A 452 -2.91 -8.42 21.95
N THR A 453 -2.88 -7.12 21.70
CA THR A 453 -2.97 -6.57 20.35
C THR A 453 -1.78 -5.65 20.10
N TRP A 454 -1.31 -5.63 18.89
CA TRP A 454 -0.25 -4.74 18.46
C TRP A 454 -0.78 -3.80 17.37
N THR A 455 -0.66 -2.48 17.54
CA THR A 455 -1.23 -1.51 16.60
C THR A 455 -0.19 -0.59 15.97
N GLY A 456 1.08 -0.70 16.35
CA GLY A 456 2.15 0.15 15.80
C GLY A 456 2.08 1.64 16.20
N LEU A 457 1.01 2.06 16.90
CA LEU A 457 0.85 3.45 17.36
C LEU A 457 1.33 3.56 18.81
N ALA A 458 2.59 3.96 19.00
CA ALA A 458 3.12 4.26 20.32
C ALA A 458 2.35 5.43 20.97
N GLN A 459 1.89 5.23 22.21
CA GLN A 459 1.28 6.23 23.09
C GLN A 459 -0.13 6.75 22.71
N ALA A 460 -0.81 6.21 21.72
CA ALA A 460 -2.20 6.58 21.48
C ALA A 460 -3.13 5.94 22.54
N PRO A 461 -4.04 6.67 23.18
CA PRO A 461 -5.02 6.07 24.07
C PRO A 461 -6.00 5.20 23.28
N SER A 462 -6.28 4.00 23.76
CA SER A 462 -7.23 3.08 23.15
C SER A 462 -8.28 2.63 24.14
N LEU A 463 -9.51 2.49 23.65
CA LEU A 463 -10.65 2.01 24.41
C LEU A 463 -11.03 0.62 23.89
N LEU A 464 -10.98 -0.40 24.73
CA LEU A 464 -11.59 -1.69 24.46
C LEU A 464 -13.04 -1.67 24.92
N ALA A 465 -13.96 -1.92 24.00
CA ALA A 465 -15.38 -1.97 24.31
C ALA A 465 -15.95 -3.35 23.95
N LEU A 466 -16.84 -3.85 24.80
CA LEU A 466 -17.67 -5.02 24.48
C LEU A 466 -18.83 -4.52 23.61
N VAL A 467 -18.91 -5.00 22.37
CA VAL A 467 -19.85 -4.47 21.37
C VAL A 467 -21.04 -5.36 21.16
N ASP A 468 -20.88 -6.66 21.29
CA ASP A 468 -21.95 -7.63 21.08
C ASP A 468 -21.85 -8.83 22.04
N VAL A 469 -23.00 -9.21 22.58
CA VAL A 469 -23.18 -10.47 23.33
C VAL A 469 -24.37 -11.18 22.69
N ASN A 470 -24.12 -12.27 21.96
CA ASN A 470 -25.13 -13.08 21.30
C ASN A 470 -26.07 -12.26 20.36
N GLY A 471 -25.51 -11.32 19.59
CA GLY A 471 -26.28 -10.49 18.65
C GLY A 471 -27.01 -9.30 19.28
N THR A 472 -26.78 -9.00 20.55
CA THR A 472 -27.34 -7.81 21.21
C THR A 472 -26.23 -6.77 21.40
N GLN A 473 -26.26 -5.71 20.62
CA GLN A 473 -25.28 -4.63 20.73
C GLN A 473 -25.33 -3.98 22.12
N THR A 474 -24.22 -4.08 22.84
CA THR A 474 -24.06 -3.48 24.16
C THR A 474 -22.72 -2.76 24.23
N PHE A 475 -22.74 -1.44 24.27
CA PHE A 475 -21.54 -0.65 24.49
C PHE A 475 -21.26 -0.56 26.01
N LYS A 476 -20.19 -1.22 26.45
CA LYS A 476 -19.64 -1.06 27.80
C LYS A 476 -18.16 -0.82 27.70
N PRO A 477 -17.64 0.36 28.04
CA PRO A 477 -16.20 0.58 28.11
C PRO A 477 -15.57 -0.42 29.08
N ALA A 478 -14.64 -1.24 28.57
CA ALA A 478 -13.95 -2.23 29.40
C ALA A 478 -12.70 -1.66 30.07
N ALA A 479 -11.94 -0.82 29.34
CA ALA A 479 -10.75 -0.13 29.85
C ALA A 479 -10.34 1.03 28.92
N LEU A 480 -9.81 2.09 29.46
CA LEU A 480 -9.03 3.10 28.74
C LEU A 480 -7.55 2.78 28.99
N MET A 481 -6.79 2.57 27.92
CA MET A 481 -5.39 2.17 28.01
C MET A 481 -4.52 3.04 27.11
N THR A 482 -3.26 3.21 27.47
CA THR A 482 -2.22 3.79 26.63
C THR A 482 -1.31 2.70 26.12
N PHE A 483 -0.89 2.79 24.86
CA PHE A 483 0.12 1.89 24.32
C PHE A 483 1.46 2.09 25.04
N ASP A 484 2.22 1.02 25.17
CA ASP A 484 3.62 1.12 25.52
C ASP A 484 4.42 1.76 24.35
N PRO A 485 5.70 2.11 24.53
CA PRO A 485 6.52 2.70 23.46
C PRO A 485 6.66 1.83 22.19
N ASN A 486 6.32 0.55 22.26
CA ASN A 486 6.38 -0.38 21.12
C ASN A 486 5.01 -0.59 20.46
N GLY A 487 3.98 0.12 20.89
CA GLY A 487 2.63 -0.03 20.37
C GLY A 487 1.89 -1.30 20.84
N LEU A 488 2.42 -2.00 21.85
CA LEU A 488 1.82 -3.18 22.43
C LEU A 488 0.92 -2.82 23.61
N TRP A 489 -0.24 -3.43 23.71
CA TRP A 489 -1.09 -3.31 24.89
C TRP A 489 -1.78 -4.63 25.24
N GLU A 490 -2.01 -4.83 26.51
CA GLU A 490 -2.61 -6.03 27.09
C GLU A 490 -3.88 -5.64 27.86
N VAL A 491 -4.99 -6.33 27.60
CA VAL A 491 -6.23 -6.20 28.35
C VAL A 491 -6.51 -7.49 29.10
N ILE A 492 -6.76 -7.34 30.38
CA ILE A 492 -7.13 -8.46 31.24
C ILE A 492 -8.63 -8.34 31.54
N ALA A 493 -9.41 -9.32 31.09
CA ALA A 493 -10.83 -9.42 31.40
C ALA A 493 -11.12 -10.72 32.14
N TYR A 494 -12.10 -10.69 33.05
CA TYR A 494 -12.57 -11.89 33.75
C TYR A 494 -13.86 -12.39 33.14
N VAL A 495 -13.98 -13.68 32.91
CA VAL A 495 -15.21 -14.33 32.47
C VAL A 495 -16.14 -14.52 33.66
N PRO A 496 -17.30 -13.84 33.71
CA PRO A 496 -18.29 -14.09 34.76
C PRO A 496 -18.83 -15.54 34.73
N ALA A 497 -19.16 -16.09 35.90
CA ALA A 497 -19.79 -17.39 35.97
C ALA A 497 -21.15 -17.38 35.23
N GLY A 498 -21.42 -18.41 34.44
CA GLY A 498 -22.67 -18.57 33.70
C GLY A 498 -22.67 -18.09 32.25
N LEU A 499 -21.51 -17.65 31.71
CA LEU A 499 -21.40 -17.22 30.31
C LEU A 499 -20.80 -18.29 29.37
N ALA A 500 -20.62 -19.54 29.84
CA ALA A 500 -20.22 -20.63 28.95
C ALA A 500 -21.22 -20.82 27.82
N GLY A 501 -20.73 -20.98 26.59
CA GLY A 501 -21.55 -21.09 25.38
C GLY A 501 -21.97 -19.78 24.73
N ASN A 502 -21.54 -18.61 25.26
CA ASN A 502 -21.78 -17.30 24.64
C ASN A 502 -20.64 -16.91 23.69
N VAL A 503 -20.98 -16.14 22.67
CA VAL A 503 -20.02 -15.51 21.76
C VAL A 503 -19.93 -14.03 22.10
N PHE A 504 -18.71 -13.54 22.28
CA PHE A 504 -18.41 -12.15 22.56
C PHE A 504 -17.65 -11.54 21.41
N GLN A 505 -18.05 -10.34 21.04
CA GLN A 505 -17.36 -9.56 20.05
C GLN A 505 -16.77 -8.32 20.73
N PHE A 506 -15.48 -8.07 20.46
CA PHE A 506 -14.75 -6.93 21.00
C PHE A 506 -14.30 -6.05 19.85
N GLU A 507 -14.38 -4.73 20.04
CA GLU A 507 -13.82 -3.75 19.14
C GLU A 507 -12.84 -2.88 19.92
N SER A 508 -11.66 -2.61 19.37
CA SER A 508 -10.72 -1.65 19.93
C SER A 508 -10.83 -0.33 19.17
N TYR A 509 -10.82 0.77 19.91
CA TYR A 509 -10.94 2.11 19.37
C TYR A 509 -9.66 2.89 19.67
N GLY A 510 -9.01 3.43 18.63
CA GLY A 510 -7.90 4.38 18.77
C GLY A 510 -8.44 5.80 18.86
N TYR A 511 -7.94 6.59 19.82
CA TYR A 511 -8.27 8.01 19.95
C TYR A 511 -7.20 8.85 19.26
N VAL A 512 -7.60 9.66 18.26
CA VAL A 512 -6.73 10.65 17.62
C VAL A 512 -7.03 12.02 18.24
N GLU A 513 -6.03 12.87 18.42
CA GLU A 513 -6.14 14.20 19.06
C GLU A 513 -7.24 15.12 18.50
N SER A 514 -7.82 14.79 17.34
CA SER A 514 -8.93 15.53 16.73
C SER A 514 -10.33 15.22 17.30
N GLY A 515 -10.45 14.31 18.27
CA GLY A 515 -11.72 13.91 18.87
C GLY A 515 -12.54 12.88 18.08
N THR A 516 -11.99 12.32 17.02
CA THR A 516 -12.63 11.25 16.25
C THR A 516 -12.15 9.89 16.76
N VAL A 517 -13.09 9.01 17.12
CA VAL A 517 -12.78 7.63 17.52
C VAL A 517 -12.83 6.76 16.27
N GLU A 518 -11.71 6.15 15.89
CA GLU A 518 -11.65 5.19 14.81
C GLU A 518 -11.62 3.75 15.36
N VAL A 519 -12.42 2.86 14.77
CA VAL A 519 -12.41 1.43 15.09
C VAL A 519 -11.18 0.81 14.44
N SER A 520 -10.25 0.31 15.26
CA SER A 520 -8.99 -0.23 14.74
C SER A 520 -8.98 -1.75 14.58
N ASN A 521 -9.75 -2.52 15.39
CA ASN A 521 -9.77 -3.98 15.34
C ASN A 521 -11.07 -4.56 15.89
N ARG A 522 -11.51 -5.68 15.32
CA ARG A 522 -12.69 -6.44 15.76
C ARG A 522 -12.28 -7.89 16.05
N ALA A 523 -12.62 -8.40 17.21
CA ALA A 523 -12.36 -9.80 17.59
C ALA A 523 -13.65 -10.49 18.02
N ILE A 524 -13.82 -11.74 17.60
CA ILE A 524 -14.93 -12.60 18.00
C ILE A 524 -14.36 -13.75 18.84
N VAL A 525 -14.82 -13.85 20.08
CA VAL A 525 -14.40 -14.93 21.00
C VAL A 525 -15.62 -15.74 21.39
N ALA A 526 -15.59 -17.04 21.10
CA ALA A 526 -16.63 -17.99 21.52
C ALA A 526 -16.17 -18.77 22.77
N PHE A 527 -17.01 -18.79 23.79
CA PHE A 527 -16.77 -19.59 24.99
C PHE A 527 -17.55 -20.89 24.88
N GLN A 528 -16.85 -22.02 25.02
CA GLN A 528 -17.44 -23.37 25.05
C GLN A 528 -17.89 -23.76 26.46
#